data_bfee07a80e88026715e37bb74d4c31d7
#
_entry.id   bfee07a80e88026715e37bb74d4c31d7
#
_cell.length_a   1.000
_cell.length_b   1.000
_cell.length_c   1.000
_cell.angle_alpha   90.00
_cell.angle_beta   90.00
_cell.angle_gamma   90.00
#
_symmetry.space_group_name_H-M   'P 1'
#
loop_
_entity.id
_entity.type
_entity.pdbx_description
1 polymer ?
#
loop_
_entity_poly.entity_id
_entity_poly.type
_entity_poly.pdbx_seq_one_letter_code
_entity_poly.pdbx_strand_id
1 'polypeptide(L)'
;MNIKRLIVILILCTNGLYAQTGIGTTTPNAAAKLDVSSTTKGFLPPKVALTATNSFDPITGLSGSTALATAAGLLIYNTATAGTAPNNVVPGYYYWNGTMWIQIANGLIIDNSKNASFTLNAADNNKIFLISSATAVTVTVSNSSPNILPVGFSCQIIQGSTGTITLTGSGITLNSANGLTTRATNSVIGLIMNTTTTGFVMGDSIF
;
A
#
# COMPACT_ATOMS: atom_id res chain seq x y z
N MET A 1 1.79 52.33 -38.69
CA MET A 1 2.65 51.17 -38.29
C MET A 1 2.67 50.16 -39.42
N ASN A 2 3.86 49.80 -39.94
CA ASN A 2 3.97 48.88 -41.10
C ASN A 2 3.46 47.48 -40.72
N ILE A 3 2.62 46.90 -41.58
CA ILE A 3 2.03 45.55 -41.38
C ILE A 3 3.08 44.47 -41.06
N LYS A 4 4.29 44.59 -41.67
CA LYS A 4 5.43 43.69 -41.38
C LYS A 4 5.91 43.80 -39.92
N ARG A 5 5.90 44.97 -39.32
CA ARG A 5 6.25 45.16 -37.89
C ARG A 5 5.17 44.60 -36.96
N LEU A 6 3.89 44.71 -37.34
CA LEU A 6 2.79 44.15 -36.61
C LEU A 6 2.85 42.62 -36.57
N ILE A 7 3.17 41.99 -37.73
CA ILE A 7 3.32 40.53 -37.85
C ILE A 7 4.50 40.04 -36.99
N VAL A 8 5.65 40.75 -36.99
CA VAL A 8 6.82 40.38 -36.17
C VAL A 8 6.48 40.47 -34.67
N ILE A 9 5.75 41.47 -34.23
CA ILE A 9 5.32 41.58 -32.82
C ILE A 9 4.35 40.47 -32.47
N LEU A 10 3.41 40.10 -33.34
CA LEU A 10 2.49 39.00 -33.13
C LEU A 10 3.20 37.65 -33.00
N ILE A 11 4.24 37.39 -33.82
CA ILE A 11 5.06 36.18 -33.77
C ILE A 11 5.92 36.14 -32.47
N LEU A 12 6.43 37.27 -32.02
CA LEU A 12 7.19 37.29 -30.75
C LEU A 12 6.31 37.05 -29.51
N CYS A 13 5.01 37.34 -29.55
CA CYS A 13 4.08 37.10 -28.44
C CYS A 13 3.65 35.64 -28.29
N THR A 14 3.96 34.75 -29.26
CA THR A 14 3.56 33.33 -29.23
C THR A 14 4.58 32.43 -28.55
N ASN A 15 5.76 32.91 -28.19
CA ASN A 15 6.81 32.12 -27.55
C ASN A 15 6.71 32.19 -26.03
N GLY A 16 5.92 31.32 -25.38
CA GLY A 16 5.98 31.24 -23.93
C GLY A 16 4.75 30.70 -23.19
N LEU A 17 3.80 30.10 -23.87
CA LEU A 17 2.68 29.46 -23.19
C LEU A 17 3.06 28.03 -22.74
N TYR A 18 3.90 27.94 -21.71
CA TYR A 18 3.98 26.71 -20.94
C TYR A 18 2.72 26.64 -20.06
N ALA A 19 1.70 25.95 -20.54
CA ALA A 19 0.44 25.82 -19.82
C ALA A 19 0.57 24.75 -18.73
N GLN A 20 1.12 25.13 -17.58
CA GLN A 20 0.86 24.44 -16.33
C GLN A 20 -0.54 24.84 -15.87
N THR A 21 -1.34 23.84 -15.42
CA THR A 21 -2.69 24.12 -14.92
C THR A 21 -2.63 24.33 -13.42
N GLY A 22 -2.84 25.55 -12.95
CA GLY A 22 -3.04 25.88 -11.54
C GLY A 22 -4.52 26.08 -11.25
N ILE A 23 -5.03 25.47 -10.20
CA ILE A 23 -6.35 25.71 -9.64
C ILE A 23 -6.16 26.32 -8.25
N GLY A 24 -6.57 27.58 -8.06
CA GLY A 24 -6.42 28.29 -6.80
C GLY A 24 -5.00 28.84 -6.53
N THR A 25 -4.11 28.78 -7.51
CA THR A 25 -2.77 29.37 -7.49
C THR A 25 -2.46 30.03 -8.83
N THR A 26 -1.75 31.18 -8.79
CA THR A 26 -1.21 31.88 -9.96
C THR A 26 0.24 31.51 -10.23
N THR A 27 0.89 30.77 -9.31
CA THR A 27 2.27 30.31 -9.39
C THR A 27 2.33 28.78 -9.20
N PRO A 28 1.85 27.98 -10.18
CA PRO A 28 1.89 26.52 -10.08
C PRO A 28 3.33 26.02 -9.92
N ASN A 29 3.50 24.96 -9.15
CA ASN A 29 4.80 24.32 -8.98
C ASN A 29 5.35 23.83 -10.31
N ALA A 30 6.59 24.20 -10.64
CA ALA A 30 7.22 23.90 -11.93
C ALA A 30 7.33 22.38 -12.22
N ALA A 31 7.31 21.54 -11.20
CA ALA A 31 7.34 20.09 -11.33
C ALA A 31 5.94 19.46 -11.51
N ALA A 32 4.85 20.24 -11.38
CA ALA A 32 3.47 19.75 -11.48
C ALA A 32 2.84 20.11 -12.83
N LYS A 33 2.12 19.17 -13.45
CA LYS A 33 1.24 19.46 -14.59
C LYS A 33 -0.09 20.06 -14.15
N LEU A 34 -0.57 19.66 -12.97
CA LEU A 34 -1.74 20.21 -12.29
C LEU A 34 -1.33 20.50 -10.85
N ASP A 35 -1.50 21.74 -10.43
CA ASP A 35 -1.32 22.20 -9.05
C ASP A 35 -2.66 22.71 -8.51
N VAL A 36 -3.17 22.09 -7.46
CA VAL A 36 -4.43 22.48 -6.81
C VAL A 36 -4.11 22.99 -5.42
N SER A 37 -4.21 24.28 -5.20
CA SER A 37 -3.89 24.95 -3.94
C SER A 37 -5.12 25.61 -3.32
N SER A 38 -5.35 25.36 -2.03
CA SER A 38 -6.39 26.03 -1.25
C SER A 38 -6.06 25.96 0.23
N THR A 39 -6.40 27.02 0.98
CA THR A 39 -6.30 27.04 2.44
C THR A 39 -7.57 26.55 3.14
N THR A 40 -8.69 26.40 2.42
CA THR A 40 -10.01 26.10 3.00
C THR A 40 -10.79 25.00 2.29
N LYS A 41 -10.29 24.51 1.13
CA LYS A 41 -10.97 23.49 0.32
C LYS A 41 -10.01 22.35 -0.03
N GLY A 42 -10.51 21.13 -0.09
CA GLY A 42 -9.76 19.95 -0.52
C GLY A 42 -10.00 19.58 -1.98
N PHE A 43 -9.24 18.62 -2.47
CA PHE A 43 -9.47 17.94 -3.74
C PHE A 43 -10.40 16.73 -3.50
N LEU A 44 -11.47 16.64 -4.28
CA LEU A 44 -12.40 15.51 -4.26
C LEU A 44 -12.22 14.68 -5.54
N PRO A 45 -11.60 13.50 -5.49
CA PRO A 45 -11.47 12.64 -6.66
C PRO A 45 -12.82 12.01 -7.03
N PRO A 46 -12.92 11.37 -8.21
CA PRO A 46 -14.11 10.63 -8.61
C PRO A 46 -14.54 9.62 -7.55
N LYS A 47 -15.85 9.58 -7.27
CA LYS A 47 -16.48 8.59 -6.39
C LYS A 47 -16.95 7.40 -7.23
N VAL A 48 -16.48 6.19 -6.87
CA VAL A 48 -16.74 4.96 -7.62
C VAL A 48 -17.19 3.88 -6.65
N ALA A 49 -18.16 3.07 -7.02
CA ALA A 49 -18.56 1.89 -6.25
C ALA A 49 -17.81 0.66 -6.79
N LEU A 50 -16.61 0.41 -6.29
CA LEU A 50 -15.80 -0.76 -6.69
C LEU A 50 -16.50 -2.07 -6.35
N THR A 51 -16.29 -3.09 -7.17
CA THR A 51 -16.84 -4.44 -6.96
C THR A 51 -15.88 -5.37 -6.22
N ALA A 52 -14.57 -5.21 -6.41
CA ALA A 52 -13.50 -5.95 -5.73
C ALA A 52 -12.15 -5.27 -5.95
N THR A 53 -11.13 -5.63 -5.15
CA THR A 53 -9.77 -5.09 -5.33
C THR A 53 -9.12 -5.55 -6.63
N ASN A 54 -9.42 -6.76 -7.10
CA ASN A 54 -8.86 -7.36 -8.31
C ASN A 54 -9.71 -7.14 -9.57
N SER A 55 -10.76 -6.31 -9.50
CA SER A 55 -11.60 -5.92 -10.63
C SER A 55 -11.45 -4.44 -10.94
N PHE A 56 -11.37 -4.10 -12.23
CA PHE A 56 -11.38 -2.70 -12.67
C PHE A 56 -12.81 -2.14 -12.77
N ASP A 57 -13.83 -3.01 -12.75
CA ASP A 57 -15.24 -2.60 -12.76
C ASP A 57 -15.59 -1.74 -11.51
N PRO A 58 -16.43 -0.72 -11.68
CA PRO A 58 -17.21 -0.33 -12.87
C PRO A 58 -16.51 0.70 -13.77
N ILE A 59 -15.22 0.91 -13.66
CA ILE A 59 -14.48 1.86 -14.49
C ILE A 59 -14.35 1.29 -15.89
N THR A 60 -14.74 2.08 -16.89
CA THR A 60 -14.76 1.70 -18.29
C THR A 60 -13.65 2.37 -19.09
N GLY A 61 -13.49 1.94 -20.35
CA GLY A 61 -12.54 2.54 -21.30
C GLY A 61 -11.23 1.77 -21.47
N LEU A 62 -10.92 0.82 -20.57
CA LEU A 62 -9.74 -0.04 -20.68
C LEU A 62 -10.14 -1.51 -20.52
N SER A 63 -9.52 -2.40 -21.31
CA SER A 63 -9.69 -3.85 -21.20
C SER A 63 -8.38 -4.57 -21.50
N GLY A 64 -8.15 -5.71 -20.83
CA GLY A 64 -6.91 -6.48 -20.93
C GLY A 64 -5.78 -5.95 -20.05
N SER A 65 -4.92 -6.86 -19.58
CA SER A 65 -3.90 -6.58 -18.57
C SER A 65 -2.91 -5.47 -18.98
N THR A 66 -2.50 -5.44 -20.24
CA THR A 66 -1.57 -4.41 -20.74
C THR A 66 -2.20 -3.02 -20.72
N ALA A 67 -3.48 -2.89 -21.12
CA ALA A 67 -4.21 -1.61 -21.08
C ALA A 67 -4.45 -1.16 -19.64
N LEU A 68 -4.84 -2.07 -18.76
CA LEU A 68 -5.08 -1.77 -17.33
C LEU A 68 -3.81 -1.33 -16.60
N ALA A 69 -2.64 -1.83 -17.01
CA ALA A 69 -1.36 -1.39 -16.48
C ALA A 69 -1.07 0.10 -16.76
N THR A 70 -1.59 0.66 -17.86
CA THR A 70 -1.41 2.09 -18.20
C THR A 70 -2.19 3.02 -17.27
N ALA A 71 -3.21 2.51 -16.56
CA ALA A 71 -3.98 3.27 -15.58
C ALA A 71 -3.33 3.29 -14.18
N ALA A 72 -2.13 2.73 -14.02
CA ALA A 72 -1.44 2.74 -12.74
C ALA A 72 -1.29 4.17 -12.19
N GLY A 73 -1.66 4.36 -10.92
CA GLY A 73 -1.73 5.68 -10.29
C GLY A 73 -3.12 6.35 -10.32
N LEU A 74 -4.11 5.76 -11.01
CA LEU A 74 -5.48 6.29 -11.00
C LEU A 74 -6.02 6.31 -9.57
N LEU A 75 -6.42 7.49 -9.10
CA LEU A 75 -6.90 7.74 -7.74
C LEU A 75 -8.44 7.91 -7.74
N ILE A 76 -9.12 7.20 -6.84
CA ILE A 76 -10.56 7.32 -6.62
C ILE A 76 -10.93 7.27 -5.14
N TYR A 77 -12.17 7.67 -4.82
CA TYR A 77 -12.81 7.36 -3.55
C TYR A 77 -13.84 6.25 -3.77
N ASN A 78 -13.61 5.07 -3.18
CA ASN A 78 -14.59 3.97 -3.21
C ASN A 78 -15.73 4.22 -2.24
N THR A 79 -16.97 4.03 -2.71
CA THR A 79 -18.18 4.20 -1.90
C THR A 79 -18.84 2.88 -1.47
N ALA A 80 -18.39 1.76 -2.02
CA ALA A 80 -18.99 0.45 -1.79
C ALA A 80 -18.29 -0.36 -0.70
N THR A 81 -19.08 -1.24 -0.06
CA THR A 81 -18.59 -2.44 0.63
C THR A 81 -19.00 -3.63 -0.23
N ALA A 82 -18.05 -4.28 -0.89
CA ALA A 82 -18.29 -5.33 -1.88
C ALA A 82 -17.11 -6.31 -1.99
N GLY A 83 -17.27 -7.33 -2.83
CA GLY A 83 -16.28 -8.38 -3.04
C GLY A 83 -16.30 -9.46 -1.97
N THR A 84 -15.44 -10.45 -2.13
CA THR A 84 -15.21 -11.54 -1.18
C THR A 84 -13.74 -11.60 -0.82
N ALA A 85 -13.43 -11.98 0.42
CA ALA A 85 -12.04 -12.13 0.86
C ALA A 85 -11.24 -13.06 -0.09
N PRO A 86 -9.99 -12.73 -0.44
CA PRO A 86 -9.20 -11.60 0.03
C PRO A 86 -9.41 -10.29 -0.76
N ASN A 87 -10.34 -10.22 -1.70
CA ASN A 87 -10.50 -9.12 -2.65
C ASN A 87 -11.66 -8.16 -2.31
N ASN A 88 -12.09 -8.13 -1.05
CA ASN A 88 -13.13 -7.20 -0.60
C ASN A 88 -12.66 -5.75 -0.60
N VAL A 89 -13.61 -4.84 -0.81
CA VAL A 89 -13.42 -3.39 -0.73
C VAL A 89 -14.36 -2.80 0.33
N VAL A 90 -13.92 -1.72 0.96
CA VAL A 90 -14.71 -0.91 1.90
C VAL A 90 -14.60 0.56 1.48
N PRO A 91 -15.48 1.46 1.94
CA PRO A 91 -15.34 2.88 1.63
C PRO A 91 -13.98 3.46 2.02
N GLY A 92 -13.37 4.27 1.13
CA GLY A 92 -12.06 4.85 1.34
C GLY A 92 -11.38 5.26 0.04
N TYR A 93 -10.19 5.87 0.16
CA TYR A 93 -9.36 6.22 -0.97
C TYR A 93 -8.60 5.00 -1.49
N TYR A 94 -8.60 4.82 -2.81
CA TYR A 94 -7.89 3.74 -3.49
C TYR A 94 -7.12 4.29 -4.68
N TYR A 95 -5.98 3.66 -4.97
CA TYR A 95 -5.30 3.83 -6.25
C TYR A 95 -5.14 2.50 -6.96
N TRP A 96 -5.16 2.54 -8.30
CA TRP A 96 -4.87 1.39 -9.13
C TRP A 96 -3.36 1.21 -9.29
N ASN A 97 -2.80 0.05 -8.96
CA ASN A 97 -1.36 -0.19 -9.09
C ASN A 97 -0.96 -0.81 -10.44
N GLY A 98 -1.90 -0.95 -11.38
CA GLY A 98 -1.75 -1.62 -12.66
C GLY A 98 -2.36 -3.02 -12.72
N THR A 99 -2.64 -3.63 -11.57
CA THR A 99 -3.22 -4.99 -11.47
C THR A 99 -4.37 -5.09 -10.47
N MET A 100 -4.36 -4.25 -9.44
CA MET A 100 -5.40 -4.25 -8.40
C MET A 100 -5.52 -2.88 -7.72
N TRP A 101 -6.66 -2.67 -7.06
CA TRP A 101 -6.90 -1.51 -6.21
C TRP A 101 -6.22 -1.67 -4.86
N ILE A 102 -5.44 -0.67 -4.49
CA ILE A 102 -4.77 -0.59 -3.19
C ILE A 102 -5.43 0.54 -2.39
N GLN A 103 -5.93 0.23 -1.21
CA GLN A 103 -6.48 1.25 -0.32
C GLN A 103 -5.35 2.12 0.25
N ILE A 104 -5.52 3.43 0.19
CA ILE A 104 -4.62 4.39 0.83
C ILE A 104 -5.06 4.51 2.30
N ALA A 105 -4.11 4.37 3.21
CA ALA A 105 -4.39 4.36 4.65
C ALA A 105 -5.37 3.25 5.07
N ASN A 106 -4.94 2.01 4.93
CA ASN A 106 -5.55 0.90 5.64
C ASN A 106 -5.34 1.07 7.14
N GLY A 107 -6.42 0.98 7.92
CA GLY A 107 -6.31 0.52 9.29
C GLY A 107 -5.59 -0.83 9.36
N LEU A 108 -5.24 -1.28 10.56
CA LEU A 108 -4.65 -2.61 10.77
C LEU A 108 -5.54 -3.69 10.13
N ILE A 109 -4.98 -4.45 9.19
CA ILE A 109 -5.68 -5.57 8.54
C ILE A 109 -5.46 -6.81 9.39
N ILE A 110 -6.54 -7.40 9.89
CA ILE A 110 -6.49 -8.70 10.56
C ILE A 110 -6.54 -9.80 9.50
N ASP A 111 -5.48 -10.59 9.41
CA ASP A 111 -5.40 -11.78 8.56
C ASP A 111 -5.54 -13.04 9.44
N ASN A 112 -6.65 -13.76 9.31
CA ASN A 112 -6.94 -15.00 10.03
C ASN A 112 -6.84 -16.24 9.12
N SER A 113 -6.28 -16.10 7.94
CA SER A 113 -6.14 -17.20 6.95
C SER A 113 -4.89 -18.06 7.14
N LYS A 114 -3.91 -17.62 7.97
CA LYS A 114 -2.58 -18.22 8.13
C LYS A 114 -2.54 -19.16 9.32
N ASN A 115 -3.10 -20.37 9.18
CA ASN A 115 -3.13 -21.38 10.26
C ASN A 115 -2.09 -22.51 10.08
N ALA A 116 -1.14 -22.35 9.17
CA ALA A 116 0.01 -23.23 8.93
C ALA A 116 1.29 -22.41 8.77
N SER A 117 2.46 -23.05 8.82
CA SER A 117 3.75 -22.36 8.62
C SER A 117 3.82 -21.64 7.27
N PHE A 118 4.32 -20.40 7.27
CA PHE A 118 4.43 -19.55 6.08
C PHE A 118 5.63 -18.60 6.14
N THR A 119 5.95 -18.01 5.00
CA THR A 119 6.98 -16.99 4.90
C THR A 119 6.32 -15.62 4.69
N LEU A 120 6.74 -14.62 5.48
CA LEU A 120 6.32 -13.23 5.31
C LEU A 120 6.83 -12.66 3.99
N ASN A 121 6.06 -11.75 3.41
CA ASN A 121 6.40 -11.00 2.21
C ASN A 121 6.04 -9.51 2.37
N ALA A 122 6.45 -8.65 1.45
CA ALA A 122 6.25 -7.20 1.54
C ALA A 122 4.76 -6.78 1.62
N ALA A 123 3.83 -7.57 1.07
CA ALA A 123 2.39 -7.29 1.14
C ALA A 123 1.78 -7.57 2.54
N ASP A 124 2.54 -8.17 3.43
CA ASP A 124 2.13 -8.44 4.82
C ASP A 124 2.43 -7.26 5.76
N ASN A 125 2.94 -6.16 5.22
CA ASN A 125 3.22 -4.96 6.01
C ASN A 125 1.96 -4.39 6.67
N ASN A 126 2.07 -3.99 7.93
CA ASN A 126 0.98 -3.47 8.77
C ASN A 126 -0.19 -4.45 9.02
N LYS A 127 0.00 -5.76 8.83
CA LYS A 127 -1.01 -6.75 9.16
C LYS A 127 -0.92 -7.22 10.63
N ILE A 128 -2.05 -7.64 11.14
CA ILE A 128 -2.18 -8.47 12.35
C ILE A 128 -2.57 -9.87 11.91
N PHE A 129 -1.71 -10.86 12.17
CA PHE A 129 -2.03 -12.27 11.94
C PHE A 129 -2.68 -12.85 13.19
N LEU A 130 -3.93 -13.30 13.10
CA LEU A 130 -4.56 -14.13 14.11
C LEU A 130 -4.43 -15.59 13.70
N ILE A 131 -3.48 -16.30 14.30
CA ILE A 131 -3.17 -17.69 13.94
C ILE A 131 -3.87 -18.62 14.92
N SER A 132 -4.93 -19.29 14.47
CA SER A 132 -5.75 -20.21 15.26
C SER A 132 -5.41 -21.68 14.96
N SER A 133 -4.13 -22.03 15.09
CA SER A 133 -3.63 -23.40 14.90
C SER A 133 -3.53 -24.15 16.24
N ALA A 134 -3.92 -25.42 16.25
CA ALA A 134 -3.68 -26.29 17.39
C ALA A 134 -2.26 -26.92 17.38
N THR A 135 -1.56 -26.85 16.25
CA THR A 135 -0.18 -27.32 16.09
C THR A 135 0.78 -26.15 15.95
N ALA A 136 2.06 -26.39 16.25
CA ALA A 136 3.10 -25.36 16.14
C ALA A 136 3.20 -24.79 14.71
N VAL A 137 3.34 -23.47 14.62
CA VAL A 137 3.46 -22.71 13.36
C VAL A 137 4.79 -21.98 13.35
N THR A 138 5.53 -22.13 12.25
CA THR A 138 6.75 -21.34 11.99
C THR A 138 6.44 -20.21 11.01
N VAL A 139 6.74 -18.98 11.41
CA VAL A 139 6.68 -17.80 10.56
C VAL A 139 8.10 -17.44 10.15
N THR A 140 8.42 -17.63 8.87
CA THR A 140 9.76 -17.37 8.34
C THR A 140 9.90 -15.94 7.86
N VAL A 141 10.96 -15.28 8.31
CA VAL A 141 11.41 -13.95 7.84
C VAL A 141 12.61 -14.17 6.94
N SER A 142 12.51 -13.83 5.65
CA SER A 142 13.52 -14.18 4.65
C SER A 142 14.15 -12.94 3.99
N ASN A 143 15.44 -13.04 3.67
CA ASN A 143 16.13 -12.06 2.80
C ASN A 143 16.23 -12.52 1.34
N SER A 144 15.52 -13.57 0.94
CA SER A 144 15.56 -14.10 -0.42
C SER A 144 14.33 -13.67 -1.22
N SER A 145 14.54 -13.25 -2.47
CA SER A 145 13.46 -12.92 -3.40
C SER A 145 12.52 -14.12 -3.60
N PRO A 146 11.18 -13.92 -3.66
CA PRO A 146 10.45 -12.65 -3.65
C PRO A 146 10.08 -12.12 -2.24
N ASN A 147 10.58 -12.73 -1.16
CA ASN A 147 10.11 -12.52 0.21
C ASN A 147 10.97 -11.53 1.03
N ILE A 148 11.74 -10.68 0.35
CA ILE A 148 12.55 -9.65 1.03
C ILE A 148 11.61 -8.62 1.65
N LEU A 149 11.76 -8.41 2.97
CA LEU A 149 10.98 -7.40 3.67
C LEU A 149 11.68 -6.04 3.59
N PRO A 150 10.95 -4.95 3.31
CA PRO A 150 11.52 -3.61 3.27
C PRO A 150 11.88 -3.10 4.67
N VAL A 151 12.79 -2.13 4.72
CA VAL A 151 13.06 -1.36 5.95
C VAL A 151 11.77 -0.66 6.41
N GLY A 152 11.47 -0.73 7.71
CA GLY A 152 10.22 -0.22 8.27
C GLY A 152 9.03 -1.18 8.15
N PHE A 153 9.21 -2.37 7.54
CA PHE A 153 8.18 -3.41 7.61
C PHE A 153 7.82 -3.70 9.06
N SER A 154 6.54 -3.81 9.34
CA SER A 154 6.04 -4.20 10.66
C SER A 154 4.82 -5.10 10.54
N CYS A 155 4.69 -6.07 11.42
CA CYS A 155 3.47 -6.85 11.59
C CYS A 155 3.31 -7.29 13.05
N GLN A 156 2.10 -7.69 13.40
CA GLN A 156 1.80 -8.32 14.69
C GLN A 156 1.29 -9.73 14.46
N ILE A 157 1.58 -10.62 15.39
CA ILE A 157 1.18 -12.03 15.32
C ILE A 157 0.56 -12.40 16.68
N ILE A 158 -0.68 -12.86 16.64
CA ILE A 158 -1.46 -13.27 17.80
C ILE A 158 -1.60 -14.80 17.76
N GLN A 159 -1.22 -15.46 18.83
CA GLN A 159 -1.50 -16.88 19.01
C GLN A 159 -2.96 -17.06 19.44
N GLY A 160 -3.82 -17.43 18.49
CA GLY A 160 -5.27 -17.61 18.73
C GLY A 160 -5.68 -18.97 19.24
N SER A 161 -4.77 -19.96 19.35
CA SER A 161 -5.05 -21.32 19.82
C SER A 161 -3.84 -21.90 20.56
N THR A 162 -3.84 -23.22 20.82
CA THR A 162 -2.83 -23.91 21.64
C THR A 162 -1.48 -24.12 20.94
N GLY A 163 -1.41 -24.07 19.60
CA GLY A 163 -0.16 -24.21 18.87
C GLY A 163 0.73 -22.98 19.05
N THR A 164 1.96 -23.18 19.46
CA THR A 164 2.96 -22.11 19.59
C THR A 164 3.33 -21.53 18.24
N ILE A 165 3.70 -20.26 18.19
CA ILE A 165 4.16 -19.58 16.97
C ILE A 165 5.61 -19.16 17.17
N THR A 166 6.49 -19.60 16.28
CA THR A 166 7.91 -19.27 16.33
C THR A 166 8.31 -18.46 15.09
N LEU A 167 8.96 -17.32 15.29
CA LEU A 167 9.60 -16.58 14.20
C LEU A 167 10.98 -17.18 13.94
N THR A 168 11.31 -17.36 12.66
CA THR A 168 12.62 -17.90 12.24
C THR A 168 13.20 -17.01 11.14
N GLY A 169 14.46 -16.57 11.32
CA GLY A 169 15.19 -15.83 10.30
C GLY A 169 15.83 -16.77 9.28
N SER A 170 15.59 -16.55 8.00
CA SER A 170 16.32 -17.17 6.89
C SER A 170 17.21 -16.15 6.21
N GLY A 171 18.50 -16.13 6.57
CA GLY A 171 19.46 -15.11 6.17
C GLY A 171 19.21 -13.74 6.85
N ILE A 172 18.43 -13.73 7.94
CA ILE A 172 18.08 -12.54 8.73
C ILE A 172 18.40 -12.80 10.19
N THR A 173 18.96 -11.79 10.86
CA THR A 173 19.12 -11.77 12.30
C THR A 173 17.87 -11.18 12.95
N LEU A 174 17.21 -11.97 13.79
CA LEU A 174 16.06 -11.53 14.59
C LEU A 174 16.53 -11.32 16.05
N ASN A 175 16.48 -10.07 16.51
CA ASN A 175 16.84 -9.69 17.87
C ASN A 175 15.60 -9.65 18.75
N SER A 176 15.65 -10.30 19.90
CA SER A 176 14.60 -10.28 20.90
C SER A 176 15.18 -10.38 22.31
N ALA A 177 14.58 -9.67 23.26
CA ALA A 177 14.95 -9.76 24.66
C ALA A 177 14.43 -11.06 25.32
N ASN A 178 13.31 -11.59 24.84
CA ASN A 178 12.57 -12.68 25.50
C ASN A 178 12.48 -13.95 24.63
N GLY A 179 13.16 -13.98 23.45
CA GLY A 179 13.07 -15.08 22.51
C GLY A 179 12.12 -14.85 21.35
N LEU A 180 11.90 -15.86 20.53
CA LEU A 180 11.21 -15.76 19.23
C LEU A 180 9.90 -16.58 19.17
N THR A 181 9.52 -17.22 20.26
CA THR A 181 8.33 -18.08 20.32
C THR A 181 7.28 -17.47 21.24
N THR A 182 6.02 -17.52 20.83
CA THR A 182 4.88 -17.08 21.67
C THR A 182 4.81 -17.93 22.95
N ARG A 183 4.50 -17.29 24.08
CA ARG A 183 4.50 -17.97 25.39
C ARG A 183 3.26 -18.83 25.61
N ALA A 184 2.09 -18.35 25.22
CA ALA A 184 0.81 -19.01 25.47
C ALA A 184 -0.27 -18.51 24.50
N THR A 185 -1.44 -19.14 24.52
CA THR A 185 -2.63 -18.62 23.84
C THR A 185 -2.90 -17.16 24.24
N ASN A 186 -3.26 -16.34 23.27
CA ASN A 186 -3.43 -14.87 23.36
C ASN A 186 -2.11 -14.07 23.51
N SER A 187 -0.94 -14.71 23.49
CA SER A 187 0.32 -13.97 23.34
C SER A 187 0.35 -13.20 22.03
N VAL A 188 0.89 -11.99 22.09
CA VAL A 188 1.11 -11.11 20.93
C VAL A 188 2.58 -10.83 20.79
N ILE A 189 3.15 -11.10 19.62
CA ILE A 189 4.51 -10.73 19.27
C ILE A 189 4.50 -9.82 18.04
N GLY A 190 5.35 -8.79 18.04
CA GLY A 190 5.52 -7.85 16.94
C GLY A 190 6.88 -8.02 16.28
N LEU A 191 6.94 -7.88 14.97
CA LEU A 191 8.16 -7.81 14.18
C LEU A 191 8.31 -6.42 13.57
N ILE A 192 9.52 -5.85 13.66
CA ILE A 192 9.90 -4.63 12.93
C ILE A 192 11.24 -4.86 12.25
N MET A 193 11.34 -4.58 10.94
CA MET A 193 12.59 -4.65 10.19
C MET A 193 13.28 -3.29 10.20
N ASN A 194 14.48 -3.21 10.80
CA ASN A 194 15.30 -1.98 10.78
C ASN A 194 16.30 -1.95 9.61
N THR A 195 16.62 -3.10 9.05
CA THR A 195 17.32 -3.27 7.76
C THR A 195 16.68 -4.40 6.99
N THR A 196 17.14 -4.69 5.76
CA THR A 196 16.67 -5.86 4.99
C THR A 196 17.18 -7.20 5.53
N THR A 197 18.13 -7.18 6.49
CA THR A 197 18.77 -8.38 7.07
C THR A 197 18.68 -8.45 8.58
N THR A 198 18.09 -7.43 9.24
CA THR A 198 18.00 -7.38 10.71
C THR A 198 16.61 -6.90 11.11
N GLY A 199 15.97 -7.62 12.02
CA GLY A 199 14.70 -7.27 12.62
C GLY A 199 14.71 -7.35 14.13
N PHE A 200 13.74 -6.70 14.76
CA PHE A 200 13.46 -6.77 16.19
C PHE A 200 12.12 -7.45 16.41
N VAL A 201 12.12 -8.40 17.33
CA VAL A 201 10.91 -9.08 17.80
C VAL A 201 10.66 -8.63 19.24
N MET A 202 9.44 -8.19 19.50
CA MET A 202 9.00 -7.67 20.78
C MET A 202 7.66 -8.27 21.19
N GLY A 203 7.34 -8.25 22.47
CA GLY A 203 6.04 -8.70 22.96
C GLY A 203 6.14 -9.89 23.90
N ASP A 204 5.08 -10.69 23.97
CA ASP A 204 4.94 -11.81 24.89
C ASP A 204 5.52 -13.10 24.29
N SER A 205 6.86 -13.17 24.30
CA SER A 205 7.64 -14.28 23.76
C SER A 205 8.52 -14.95 24.82
N ILE A 206 9.00 -16.16 24.50
CA ILE A 206 9.94 -16.96 25.30
C ILE A 206 11.04 -17.52 24.38
N PHE A 207 12.17 -17.92 25.00
CA PHE A 207 13.28 -18.63 24.34
C PHE A 207 12.92 -20.06 23.98
#